data_759165903dda907d9e47945ce770b19d
#
_entry.id   759165903dda907d9e47945ce770b19d
#
_cell.length_a   1.000
_cell.length_b   1.000
_cell.length_c   1.000
_cell.angle_alpha   90.00
_cell.angle_beta   90.00
_cell.angle_gamma   90.00
#
_symmetry.space_group_name_H-M   'P 1'
#
loop_
_entity.id
_entity.type
_entity.pdbx_description
1 polymer ?
#
loop_
_entity_poly.entity_id
_entity_poly.type
_entity_poly.pdbx_seq_one_letter_code
_entity_poly.pdbx_strand_id
1 'polypeptide(L)'
;MKRHNPSWGCPRIAQQVALAFGVSLDKDIVRRILANHYRPDSDSCGPSWLTFLGHMKDSLWSLDLFRCESLALRTHWILVVMDQYSRRIIGFGVHAGAVDGTALCRMFSHAIMGQRALPKYISSDHDPLFLFERWQANLRILDIVEIKSVPYVPLSHPFVERLIGSIRRELLDRTFFWTTVDLQNKLLEFRDYFNKHRTHTSLEGRTPDQDRSVSEPFADLHSYRWQSHCRGLYQTPIAA
;
A
#
# COMPACT_ATOMS: atom_id res chain seq x y z
N MET A 1 23.95 -20.35 -14.44
CA MET A 1 23.62 -19.85 -13.07
C MET A 1 22.18 -19.37 -12.97
N LYS A 2 21.77 -18.32 -13.68
CA LYS A 2 20.38 -17.79 -13.57
C LYS A 2 19.31 -18.82 -13.93
N ARG A 3 19.52 -19.66 -14.96
CA ARG A 3 18.57 -20.73 -15.34
C ARG A 3 18.40 -21.80 -14.25
N HIS A 4 19.49 -22.14 -13.54
CA HIS A 4 19.45 -23.13 -12.45
C HIS A 4 18.98 -22.54 -11.13
N ASN A 5 19.02 -21.21 -10.99
CA ASN A 5 18.66 -20.50 -9.77
C ASN A 5 17.85 -19.24 -10.11
N PRO A 6 16.57 -19.40 -10.53
CA PRO A 6 15.75 -18.28 -11.02
C PRO A 6 15.56 -17.15 -10.01
N SER A 7 15.62 -17.46 -8.70
CA SER A 7 15.46 -16.49 -7.61
C SER A 7 16.71 -15.63 -7.35
N TRP A 8 17.88 -15.97 -7.91
CA TRP A 8 19.11 -15.23 -7.63
C TRP A 8 19.14 -13.88 -8.34
N GLY A 9 19.40 -12.83 -7.55
CA GLY A 9 19.62 -11.48 -8.07
C GLY A 9 21.06 -11.29 -8.61
N CYS A 10 21.26 -10.22 -9.39
CA CYS A 10 22.56 -9.91 -10.00
C CYS A 10 23.73 -9.85 -9.00
N PRO A 11 23.59 -9.26 -7.79
CA PRO A 11 24.70 -9.25 -6.81
C PRO A 11 25.11 -10.65 -6.37
N ARG A 12 24.14 -11.54 -6.12
CA ARG A 12 24.43 -12.92 -5.69
C ARG A 12 25.09 -13.73 -6.80
N ILE A 13 24.67 -13.51 -8.05
CA ILE A 13 25.32 -14.16 -9.22
C ILE A 13 26.76 -13.68 -9.35
N ALA A 14 27.02 -12.37 -9.20
CA ALA A 14 28.39 -11.82 -9.26
C ALA A 14 29.29 -12.43 -8.18
N GLN A 15 28.82 -12.50 -6.94
CA GLN A 15 29.54 -13.13 -5.82
C GLN A 15 29.83 -14.62 -6.08
N GLN A 16 28.84 -15.34 -6.61
CA GLN A 16 29.01 -16.76 -6.89
C GLN A 16 29.97 -17.02 -8.05
N VAL A 17 30.02 -16.14 -9.05
CA VAL A 17 31.03 -16.18 -10.14
C VAL A 17 32.43 -15.91 -9.58
N ALA A 18 32.57 -14.93 -8.71
CA ALA A 18 33.85 -14.65 -8.07
C ALA A 18 34.35 -15.84 -7.23
N LEU A 19 33.46 -16.47 -6.47
CA LEU A 19 33.78 -17.63 -5.65
C LEU A 19 34.18 -18.86 -6.49
N ALA A 20 33.40 -19.14 -7.55
CA ALA A 20 33.58 -20.38 -8.33
C ALA A 20 34.71 -20.28 -9.37
N PHE A 21 34.97 -19.08 -9.92
CA PHE A 21 35.86 -18.91 -11.06
C PHE A 21 36.98 -17.89 -10.80
N GLY A 22 37.06 -17.29 -9.63
CA GLY A 22 38.01 -16.24 -9.30
C GLY A 22 37.85 -14.94 -10.09
N VAL A 23 36.72 -14.76 -10.80
CA VAL A 23 36.46 -13.61 -11.66
C VAL A 23 35.57 -12.60 -10.92
N SER A 24 36.11 -11.43 -10.59
CA SER A 24 35.37 -10.35 -9.99
C SER A 24 34.54 -9.62 -11.06
N LEU A 25 33.23 -9.71 -10.94
CA LEU A 25 32.24 -9.02 -11.80
C LEU A 25 31.41 -8.04 -11.01
N ASP A 26 31.18 -6.86 -11.60
CA ASP A 26 30.21 -5.92 -11.06
C ASP A 26 28.77 -6.41 -11.33
N LYS A 27 27.86 -6.12 -10.38
CA LYS A 27 26.42 -6.43 -10.50
C LYS A 27 25.78 -5.86 -11.78
N ASP A 28 26.29 -4.72 -12.27
CA ASP A 28 25.75 -4.06 -13.46
C ASP A 28 26.21 -4.74 -14.76
N ILE A 29 27.40 -5.35 -14.76
CA ILE A 29 27.83 -6.23 -15.84
C ILE A 29 26.96 -7.47 -15.93
N VAL A 30 26.66 -8.10 -14.76
CA VAL A 30 25.74 -9.24 -14.69
C VAL A 30 24.35 -8.86 -15.18
N ARG A 31 23.85 -7.68 -14.78
CA ARG A 31 22.54 -7.17 -15.24
C ARG A 31 22.49 -7.02 -16.77
N ARG A 32 23.52 -6.44 -17.36
CA ARG A 32 23.63 -6.25 -18.82
C ARG A 32 23.67 -7.57 -19.57
N ILE A 33 24.45 -8.54 -19.08
CA ILE A 33 24.51 -9.88 -19.66
C ILE A 33 23.15 -10.58 -19.57
N LEU A 34 22.48 -10.52 -18.43
CA LEU A 34 21.17 -11.14 -18.26
C LEU A 34 20.11 -10.47 -19.15
N ALA A 35 20.13 -9.15 -19.27
CA ALA A 35 19.19 -8.43 -20.15
C ALA A 35 19.30 -8.85 -21.62
N ASN A 36 20.53 -9.13 -22.09
CA ASN A 36 20.80 -9.49 -23.49
C ASN A 36 20.64 -10.99 -23.77
N HIS A 37 20.91 -11.85 -22.80
CA HIS A 37 21.05 -13.30 -23.04
C HIS A 37 20.12 -14.19 -22.21
N TYR A 38 19.38 -13.64 -21.26
CA TYR A 38 18.46 -14.41 -20.43
C TYR A 38 17.03 -13.95 -20.68
N ARG A 39 16.25 -14.83 -21.31
CA ARG A 39 14.79 -14.72 -21.30
C ARG A 39 14.27 -15.70 -20.28
N PRO A 40 13.51 -15.27 -19.27
CA PRO A 40 12.83 -16.19 -18.35
C PRO A 40 11.93 -17.10 -19.18
N ASP A 41 11.98 -18.41 -18.95
CA ASP A 41 11.01 -19.33 -19.50
C ASP A 41 9.65 -18.95 -18.90
N SER A 42 8.69 -18.59 -19.73
CA SER A 42 7.35 -18.19 -19.34
C SER A 42 6.55 -19.31 -18.67
N ASP A 43 7.03 -20.56 -18.78
CA ASP A 43 6.29 -21.75 -18.35
C ASP A 43 6.68 -22.28 -16.95
N SER A 44 7.66 -21.74 -16.28
CA SER A 44 8.15 -22.29 -14.99
C SER A 44 7.74 -21.55 -13.75
N CYS A 45 7.03 -20.44 -13.87
CA CYS A 45 6.41 -19.75 -12.76
C CYS A 45 4.90 -19.70 -13.04
N GLY A 46 4.10 -20.33 -12.20
CA GLY A 46 2.67 -20.07 -12.15
C GLY A 46 2.41 -18.55 -12.10
N PRO A 47 1.20 -18.09 -12.33
CA PRO A 47 0.92 -16.66 -12.42
C PRO A 47 1.58 -15.94 -11.24
N SER A 48 2.35 -14.89 -11.53
CA SER A 48 3.02 -14.15 -10.46
C SER A 48 1.95 -13.68 -9.48
N TRP A 49 2.29 -13.56 -8.19
CA TRP A 49 1.36 -12.98 -7.20
C TRP A 49 0.74 -11.66 -7.70
N LEU A 50 1.49 -10.86 -8.46
CA LEU A 50 0.99 -9.65 -9.12
C LEU A 50 -0.03 -9.94 -10.22
N THR A 51 0.13 -11.03 -10.98
CA THR A 51 -0.85 -11.48 -11.99
C THR A 51 -2.11 -12.01 -11.31
N PHE A 52 -1.95 -12.78 -10.24
CA PHE A 52 -3.08 -13.23 -9.40
C PHE A 52 -3.83 -12.03 -8.80
N LEU A 53 -3.13 -11.03 -8.27
CA LEU A 53 -3.73 -9.78 -7.78
C LEU A 53 -4.45 -9.01 -8.89
N GLY A 54 -3.92 -9.02 -10.12
CA GLY A 54 -4.57 -8.38 -11.28
C GLY A 54 -5.91 -9.03 -11.65
N HIS A 55 -6.05 -10.34 -11.43
CA HIS A 55 -7.32 -11.05 -11.63
C HIS A 55 -8.31 -10.86 -10.47
N MET A 56 -7.84 -10.33 -9.33
CA MET A 56 -8.64 -10.07 -8.12
C MET A 56 -9.06 -8.60 -8.02
N LYS A 57 -9.24 -7.94 -9.19
CA LYS A 57 -9.71 -6.55 -9.24
C LYS A 57 -10.94 -6.37 -8.35
N ASP A 58 -10.92 -5.30 -7.54
CA ASP A 58 -11.99 -4.91 -6.61
C ASP A 58 -12.38 -5.97 -5.54
N SER A 59 -11.58 -7.04 -5.39
CA SER A 59 -11.92 -8.14 -4.49
C SER A 59 -10.88 -8.41 -3.39
N LEU A 60 -9.71 -7.78 -3.44
CA LEU A 60 -8.65 -7.96 -2.44
C LEU A 60 -8.20 -6.63 -1.85
N TRP A 61 -8.48 -6.43 -0.56
CA TRP A 61 -7.96 -5.30 0.20
C TRP A 61 -6.83 -5.75 1.13
N SER A 62 -5.89 -4.86 1.37
CA SER A 62 -4.88 -5.00 2.42
C SER A 62 -5.21 -4.09 3.58
N LEU A 63 -4.96 -4.58 4.77
CA LEU A 63 -5.06 -3.79 5.99
C LEU A 63 -3.82 -3.98 6.86
N ASP A 64 -3.52 -2.94 7.63
CA ASP A 64 -2.40 -2.95 8.56
C ASP A 64 -2.66 -1.95 9.70
N LEU A 65 -2.01 -2.17 10.83
CA LEU A 65 -2.12 -1.38 12.05
C LEU A 65 -0.80 -0.69 12.36
N PHE A 66 -0.86 0.58 12.69
CA PHE A 66 0.31 1.30 13.16
C PHE A 66 -0.04 2.34 14.23
N ARG A 67 0.97 2.76 14.98
CA ARG A 67 0.81 3.71 16.09
C ARG A 67 1.35 5.09 15.73
N CYS A 68 0.73 6.10 16.30
CA CYS A 68 1.23 7.47 16.37
C CYS A 68 0.90 8.12 17.72
N GLU A 69 1.53 9.22 18.03
CA GLU A 69 1.34 9.94 19.28
C GLU A 69 0.81 11.34 19.02
N SER A 70 -0.15 11.78 19.85
CA SER A 70 -0.66 13.16 19.85
C SER A 70 0.33 14.11 20.54
N LEU A 71 0.12 15.43 20.40
CA LEU A 71 0.88 16.42 21.16
C LEU A 71 0.78 16.25 22.68
N ALA A 72 -0.32 15.63 23.16
CA ALA A 72 -0.48 15.27 24.56
C ALA A 72 0.18 13.93 24.94
N LEU A 73 1.06 13.41 24.10
CA LEU A 73 1.79 12.13 24.25
C LEU A 73 0.84 10.93 24.47
N ARG A 74 -0.38 11.01 23.94
CA ARG A 74 -1.32 9.90 23.97
C ARG A 74 -1.14 9.05 22.72
N THR A 75 -1.01 7.75 22.94
CA THR A 75 -0.90 6.78 21.84
C THR A 75 -2.25 6.59 21.14
N HIS A 76 -2.20 6.64 19.81
CA HIS A 76 -3.32 6.34 18.94
C HIS A 76 -2.93 5.21 17.97
N TRP A 77 -3.85 4.28 17.77
CA TRP A 77 -3.73 3.25 16.76
C TRP A 77 -4.51 3.66 15.52
N ILE A 78 -3.93 3.42 14.38
CA ILE A 78 -4.54 3.67 13.09
C ILE A 78 -4.58 2.35 12.33
N LEU A 79 -5.79 1.91 11.98
CA LEU A 79 -6.02 0.86 10.99
C LEU A 79 -6.14 1.55 9.63
N VAL A 80 -5.32 1.15 8.67
CA VAL A 80 -5.45 1.57 7.27
C VAL A 80 -5.96 0.42 6.43
N VAL A 81 -6.91 0.71 5.54
CA VAL A 81 -7.46 -0.24 4.58
C VAL A 81 -7.22 0.30 3.18
N MET A 82 -6.64 -0.51 2.30
CA MET A 82 -6.27 -0.16 0.94
C MET A 82 -6.72 -1.23 -0.04
N ASP A 83 -7.30 -0.82 -1.16
CA ASP A 83 -7.49 -1.71 -2.31
C ASP A 83 -6.15 -1.99 -3.00
N GLN A 84 -5.78 -3.25 -3.10
CA GLN A 84 -4.49 -3.64 -3.66
C GLN A 84 -4.39 -3.40 -5.17
N TYR A 85 -5.47 -3.46 -5.89
CA TYR A 85 -5.47 -3.28 -7.33
C TYR A 85 -5.31 -1.81 -7.73
N SER A 86 -6.20 -0.95 -7.24
CA SER A 86 -6.20 0.48 -7.58
C SER A 86 -5.20 1.30 -6.78
N ARG A 87 -4.64 0.77 -5.70
CA ARG A 87 -3.83 1.49 -4.69
C ARG A 87 -4.62 2.54 -3.92
N ARG A 88 -5.92 2.51 -4.01
CA ARG A 88 -6.82 3.44 -3.38
C ARG A 88 -6.87 3.21 -1.87
N ILE A 89 -6.76 4.27 -1.10
CA ILE A 89 -7.07 4.20 0.34
C ILE A 89 -8.59 4.10 0.48
N ILE A 90 -9.08 3.00 1.03
CA ILE A 90 -10.49 2.79 1.32
C ILE A 90 -10.91 3.65 2.50
N GLY A 91 -10.15 3.56 3.59
CA GLY A 91 -10.39 4.37 4.77
C GLY A 91 -9.46 4.08 5.92
N PHE A 92 -9.77 4.74 7.03
CA PHE A 92 -9.02 4.66 8.28
C PHE A 92 -9.95 4.39 9.45
N GLY A 93 -9.49 3.55 10.38
CA GLY A 93 -10.04 3.44 11.72
C GLY A 93 -9.05 3.98 12.73
N VAL A 94 -9.49 4.79 13.69
CA VAL A 94 -8.61 5.35 14.72
C VAL A 94 -9.13 4.97 16.11
N HIS A 95 -8.23 4.54 16.98
CA HIS A 95 -8.53 4.22 18.37
C HIS A 95 -7.46 4.80 19.30
N ALA A 96 -7.88 5.37 20.43
CA ALA A 96 -6.96 5.87 21.46
C ALA A 96 -6.82 4.82 22.57
N GLY A 97 -5.59 4.55 23.00
CA GLY A 97 -5.29 3.57 24.03
C GLY A 97 -5.09 2.15 23.50
N ALA A 98 -5.32 1.13 24.34
CA ALA A 98 -5.13 -0.26 23.98
C ALA A 98 -6.22 -0.76 23.01
N VAL A 99 -5.81 -1.52 22.01
CA VAL A 99 -6.73 -2.13 21.04
C VAL A 99 -7.06 -3.55 21.48
N ASP A 100 -8.34 -3.83 21.62
CA ASP A 100 -8.90 -5.18 21.79
C ASP A 100 -9.68 -5.59 20.52
N GLY A 101 -10.22 -6.83 20.52
CA GLY A 101 -10.99 -7.32 19.38
C GLY A 101 -12.22 -6.48 19.05
N THR A 102 -12.85 -5.85 20.05
CA THR A 102 -14.01 -4.97 19.85
C THR A 102 -13.59 -3.64 19.23
N ALA A 103 -12.50 -3.06 19.72
CA ALA A 103 -11.94 -1.83 19.18
C ALA A 103 -11.49 -2.05 17.71
N LEU A 104 -10.83 -3.17 17.42
CA LEU A 104 -10.42 -3.53 16.06
C LEU A 104 -11.62 -3.63 15.10
N CYS A 105 -12.70 -4.31 15.50
CA CYS A 105 -13.91 -4.40 14.70
C CYS A 105 -14.55 -3.02 14.45
N ARG A 106 -14.58 -2.14 15.46
CA ARG A 106 -15.08 -0.76 15.30
C ARG A 106 -14.20 0.06 14.37
N MET A 107 -12.88 -0.05 14.49
CA MET A 107 -11.94 0.62 13.59
C MET A 107 -12.15 0.17 12.15
N PHE A 108 -12.34 -1.12 11.93
CA PHE A 108 -12.61 -1.66 10.60
C PHE A 108 -13.95 -1.18 10.05
N SER A 109 -15.02 -1.28 10.83
CA SER A 109 -16.34 -0.78 10.41
C SER A 109 -16.32 0.70 10.05
N HIS A 110 -15.56 1.50 10.80
CA HIS A 110 -15.38 2.92 10.50
C HIS A 110 -14.59 3.14 9.21
N ALA A 111 -13.52 2.36 8.99
CA ALA A 111 -12.68 2.46 7.80
C ALA A 111 -13.44 2.13 6.50
N ILE A 112 -14.40 1.18 6.56
CA ILE A 112 -15.18 0.75 5.39
C ILE A 112 -16.51 1.51 5.24
N MET A 113 -16.81 2.42 6.14
CA MET A 113 -18.06 3.18 6.10
C MET A 113 -18.24 3.92 4.78
N GLY A 114 -19.43 3.79 4.17
CA GLY A 114 -19.75 4.42 2.89
C GLY A 114 -19.24 3.66 1.65
N GLN A 115 -18.62 2.51 1.82
CA GLN A 115 -18.29 1.66 0.66
C GLN A 115 -19.54 0.95 0.14
N ARG A 116 -19.72 0.93 -1.18
CA ARG A 116 -20.89 0.29 -1.84
C ARG A 116 -20.78 -1.23 -1.87
N ALA A 117 -19.57 -1.75 -1.91
CA ALA A 117 -19.28 -3.17 -1.92
C ALA A 117 -18.09 -3.46 -1.00
N LEU A 118 -18.12 -4.62 -0.37
CA LEU A 118 -17.03 -5.14 0.43
C LEU A 118 -16.16 -6.07 -0.41
N PRO A 119 -14.88 -6.25 -0.06
CA PRO A 119 -14.00 -7.14 -0.78
C PRO A 119 -14.35 -8.59 -0.44
N LYS A 120 -14.07 -9.50 -1.36
CA LYS A 120 -14.14 -10.93 -1.07
C LYS A 120 -12.99 -11.40 -0.16
N TYR A 121 -11.84 -10.76 -0.30
CA TYR A 121 -10.63 -11.13 0.43
C TYR A 121 -9.99 -9.93 1.11
N ILE A 122 -9.47 -10.17 2.31
CA ILE A 122 -8.64 -9.23 3.03
C ILE A 122 -7.28 -9.87 3.31
N SER A 123 -6.21 -9.15 3.00
CA SER A 123 -4.86 -9.53 3.38
C SER A 123 -4.43 -8.76 4.62
N SER A 124 -4.06 -9.47 5.67
CA SER A 124 -3.49 -8.95 6.92
C SER A 124 -2.13 -9.57 7.20
N ASP A 125 -1.33 -8.93 8.03
CA ASP A 125 -0.11 -9.50 8.56
C ASP A 125 -0.37 -10.52 9.69
N HIS A 126 0.70 -10.96 10.37
CA HIS A 126 0.63 -11.88 11.49
C HIS A 126 0.58 -11.16 12.84
N ASP A 127 0.15 -9.89 12.88
CA ASP A 127 -0.02 -9.18 14.16
C ASP A 127 -1.04 -9.96 15.03
N PRO A 128 -0.72 -10.22 16.31
CA PRO A 128 -1.62 -10.91 17.24
C PRO A 128 -3.01 -10.29 17.36
N LEU A 129 -3.16 -8.99 17.06
CA LEU A 129 -4.44 -8.30 17.09
C LEU A 129 -5.43 -8.87 16.05
N PHE A 130 -4.94 -9.41 14.93
CA PHE A 130 -5.79 -10.08 13.93
C PHE A 130 -6.11 -11.54 14.27
N LEU A 131 -5.67 -12.05 15.43
CA LEU A 131 -6.03 -13.38 15.94
C LEU A 131 -7.23 -13.34 16.89
N PHE A 132 -7.74 -12.18 17.27
CA PHE A 132 -8.90 -12.08 18.13
C PHE A 132 -10.12 -12.81 17.54
N GLU A 133 -10.77 -13.64 18.34
CA GLU A 133 -11.98 -14.39 17.91
C GLU A 133 -13.09 -13.45 17.40
N ARG A 134 -13.26 -12.30 18.03
CA ARG A 134 -14.24 -11.28 17.59
C ARG A 134 -13.93 -10.71 16.22
N TRP A 135 -12.64 -10.52 15.90
CA TRP A 135 -12.22 -10.10 14.57
C TRP A 135 -12.57 -11.15 13.52
N GLN A 136 -12.24 -12.41 13.78
CA GLN A 136 -12.54 -13.52 12.89
C GLN A 136 -14.07 -13.73 12.71
N ALA A 137 -14.84 -13.55 13.79
CA ALA A 137 -16.30 -13.62 13.73
C ALA A 137 -16.88 -12.45 12.90
N ASN A 138 -16.34 -11.25 13.06
CA ASN A 138 -16.76 -10.07 12.28
C ASN A 138 -16.53 -10.27 10.78
N LEU A 139 -15.37 -10.79 10.38
CA LEU A 139 -15.09 -11.09 8.98
C LEU A 139 -16.05 -12.13 8.38
N ARG A 140 -16.38 -13.18 9.16
CA ARG A 140 -17.37 -14.19 8.74
C ARG A 140 -18.76 -13.61 8.53
N ILE A 141 -19.20 -12.70 9.43
CA ILE A 141 -20.49 -12.00 9.28
C ILE A 141 -20.54 -11.15 8.01
N LEU A 142 -19.39 -10.55 7.63
CA LEU A 142 -19.27 -9.72 6.44
C LEU A 142 -19.00 -10.53 5.15
N ASP A 143 -18.95 -11.87 5.24
CA ASP A 143 -18.58 -12.78 4.13
C ASP A 143 -17.22 -12.45 3.51
N ILE A 144 -16.25 -12.09 4.34
CA ILE A 144 -14.89 -11.74 3.95
C ILE A 144 -13.94 -12.85 4.37
N VAL A 145 -13.13 -13.33 3.43
CA VAL A 145 -12.08 -14.33 3.68
C VAL A 145 -10.75 -13.63 3.98
N GLU A 146 -10.16 -13.91 5.14
CA GLU A 146 -8.84 -13.41 5.48
C GLU A 146 -7.75 -14.28 4.86
N ILE A 147 -6.81 -13.63 4.18
CA ILE A 147 -5.59 -14.24 3.65
C ILE A 147 -4.41 -13.67 4.45
N LYS A 148 -3.77 -14.51 5.25
CA LYS A 148 -2.55 -14.13 5.97
C LYS A 148 -1.39 -13.95 5.00
N SER A 149 -0.58 -12.94 5.22
CA SER A 149 0.68 -12.78 4.49
C SER A 149 1.59 -13.98 4.73
N VAL A 150 2.40 -14.36 3.74
CA VAL A 150 3.35 -15.45 3.91
C VAL A 150 4.52 -14.95 4.76
N PRO A 151 4.84 -15.60 5.91
CA PRO A 151 5.96 -15.21 6.75
C PRO A 151 7.27 -15.20 5.94
N TYR A 152 8.12 -14.21 6.20
CA TYR A 152 9.45 -14.07 5.57
C TYR A 152 9.46 -13.88 4.05
N VAL A 153 8.32 -13.65 3.41
CA VAL A 153 8.26 -13.26 2.00
C VAL A 153 8.04 -11.74 1.91
N PRO A 154 9.07 -10.94 1.56
CA PRO A 154 9.00 -9.47 1.53
C PRO A 154 7.97 -8.91 0.55
N LEU A 155 7.34 -9.77 -0.25
CA LEU A 155 6.39 -9.40 -1.29
C LEU A 155 4.93 -9.51 -0.85
N SER A 156 4.65 -9.92 0.39
CA SER A 156 3.25 -10.19 0.82
C SER A 156 2.47 -8.93 1.21
N HIS A 157 3.13 -7.89 1.77
CA HIS A 157 2.48 -6.63 2.17
C HIS A 157 3.19 -5.32 1.74
N PRO A 158 3.97 -5.28 0.64
CA PRO A 158 4.83 -4.13 0.33
C PRO A 158 4.04 -2.86 0.02
N PHE A 159 2.77 -2.97 -0.32
CA PHE A 159 1.96 -1.82 -0.73
C PHE A 159 1.39 -1.09 0.47
N VAL A 160 0.83 -1.80 1.44
CA VAL A 160 0.30 -1.17 2.65
C VAL A 160 1.43 -0.64 3.53
N GLU A 161 2.58 -1.33 3.62
CA GLU A 161 3.78 -0.84 4.31
C GLU A 161 4.29 0.47 3.68
N ARG A 162 4.37 0.55 2.35
CA ARG A 162 4.74 1.79 1.65
C ARG A 162 3.72 2.90 1.86
N LEU A 163 2.44 2.55 1.92
CA LEU A 163 1.38 3.50 2.23
C LEU A 163 1.55 4.07 3.63
N ILE A 164 1.79 3.24 4.64
CA ILE A 164 2.07 3.68 6.02
C ILE A 164 3.28 4.61 6.05
N GLY A 165 4.37 4.23 5.35
CA GLY A 165 5.53 5.09 5.20
C GLY A 165 5.21 6.44 4.56
N SER A 166 4.29 6.49 3.59
CA SER A 166 3.81 7.75 2.99
C SER A 166 2.97 8.56 3.95
N ILE A 167 2.02 7.92 4.67
CA ILE A 167 1.19 8.59 5.68
C ILE A 167 2.07 9.23 6.77
N ARG A 168 3.10 8.52 7.24
CA ARG A 168 4.04 9.06 8.23
C ARG A 168 4.76 10.28 7.67
N ARG A 169 5.53 10.14 6.60
CA ARG A 169 6.35 11.23 6.04
C ARG A 169 5.55 12.39 5.48
N GLU A 170 4.41 12.12 4.88
CA GLU A 170 3.64 13.14 4.16
C GLU A 170 2.58 13.81 5.03
N LEU A 171 2.11 13.16 6.10
CA LEU A 171 1.10 13.74 6.98
C LEU A 171 1.57 13.83 8.43
N LEU A 172 1.86 12.70 9.09
CA LEU A 172 2.05 12.67 10.54
C LEU A 172 3.30 13.41 11.01
N ASP A 173 4.40 13.35 10.25
CA ASP A 173 5.66 14.04 10.53
C ASP A 173 5.58 15.56 10.24
N ARG A 174 4.49 15.99 9.58
CA ARG A 174 4.29 17.39 9.15
C ARG A 174 3.14 18.09 9.85
N THR A 175 2.33 17.36 10.61
CA THR A 175 1.16 17.92 11.30
C THR A 175 1.08 17.43 12.71
N PHE A 176 0.61 18.31 13.60
CA PHE A 176 0.30 17.95 14.97
C PHE A 176 -1.20 17.71 15.10
N PHE A 177 -1.59 16.85 16.03
CA PHE A 177 -2.98 16.62 16.37
C PHE A 177 -3.14 16.50 17.90
N TRP A 178 -4.32 16.87 18.40
CA TRP A 178 -4.63 16.87 19.83
C TRP A 178 -5.58 15.74 20.22
N THR A 179 -6.56 15.46 19.37
CA THR A 179 -7.66 14.53 19.67
C THR A 179 -7.78 13.47 18.59
N THR A 180 -8.47 12.37 18.91
CA THR A 180 -8.81 11.31 17.94
C THR A 180 -9.61 11.86 16.76
N VAL A 181 -10.54 12.79 17.00
CA VAL A 181 -11.36 13.42 15.96
C VAL A 181 -10.50 14.28 15.02
N ASP A 182 -9.56 15.06 15.57
CA ASP A 182 -8.64 15.86 14.76
C ASP A 182 -7.77 14.98 13.88
N LEU A 183 -7.25 13.87 14.44
CA LEU A 183 -6.50 12.88 13.66
C LEU A 183 -7.35 12.25 12.55
N GLN A 184 -8.57 11.84 12.86
CA GLN A 184 -9.50 11.28 11.87
C GLN A 184 -9.75 12.23 10.71
N ASN A 185 -10.03 13.50 10.99
CA ASN A 185 -10.28 14.50 9.96
C ASN A 185 -9.05 14.70 9.06
N LYS A 186 -7.84 14.78 9.64
CA LYS A 186 -6.59 14.89 8.88
C LYS A 186 -6.33 13.67 7.99
N LEU A 187 -6.63 12.47 8.49
CA LEU A 187 -6.50 11.24 7.71
C LEU A 187 -7.53 11.18 6.56
N LEU A 188 -8.75 11.67 6.76
CA LEU A 188 -9.77 11.75 5.70
C LEU A 188 -9.36 12.75 4.61
N GLU A 189 -8.87 13.93 5.00
CA GLU A 189 -8.33 14.93 4.06
C GLU A 189 -7.14 14.36 3.26
N PHE A 190 -6.25 13.61 3.94
CA PHE A 190 -5.13 12.94 3.29
C PHE A 190 -5.59 11.83 2.34
N ARG A 191 -6.59 11.03 2.70
CA ARG A 191 -7.18 10.02 1.81
C ARG A 191 -7.68 10.65 0.53
N ASP A 192 -8.41 11.77 0.63
CA ASP A 192 -8.97 12.44 -0.53
C ASP A 192 -7.87 13.04 -1.41
N TYR A 193 -6.83 13.64 -0.83
CA TYR A 193 -5.64 14.07 -1.56
C TYR A 193 -4.92 12.90 -2.24
N PHE A 194 -4.65 11.82 -1.49
CA PHE A 194 -3.92 10.64 -1.96
C PHE A 194 -4.64 9.98 -3.14
N ASN A 195 -5.96 9.83 -3.05
CA ASN A 195 -6.74 9.12 -4.05
C ASN A 195 -6.99 9.97 -5.31
N LYS A 196 -7.23 11.26 -5.17
CA LYS A 196 -7.68 12.13 -6.27
C LYS A 196 -6.57 12.99 -6.89
N HIS A 197 -5.54 13.34 -6.14
CA HIS A 197 -4.58 14.36 -6.55
C HIS A 197 -3.12 13.92 -6.51
N ARG A 198 -2.80 12.92 -5.73
CA ARG A 198 -1.43 12.42 -5.61
C ARG A 198 -1.11 11.44 -6.73
N THR A 199 -0.13 11.78 -7.55
CA THR A 199 0.36 10.91 -8.63
C THR A 199 1.22 9.76 -8.08
N HIS A 200 1.14 8.59 -8.72
CA HIS A 200 1.86 7.39 -8.33
C HIS A 200 2.67 6.81 -9.49
N THR A 201 3.95 6.62 -9.29
CA THR A 201 4.84 6.01 -10.29
C THR A 201 4.38 4.60 -10.68
N SER A 202 3.87 3.82 -9.73
CA SER A 202 3.34 2.47 -9.99
C SER A 202 2.03 2.46 -10.78
N LEU A 203 1.38 3.61 -10.93
CA LEU A 203 0.19 3.83 -11.75
C LEU A 203 0.50 4.69 -12.98
N GLU A 204 1.76 4.71 -13.41
CA GLU A 204 2.20 5.48 -14.60
C GLU A 204 1.94 7.00 -14.49
N GLY A 205 2.07 7.54 -13.27
CA GLY A 205 1.83 8.96 -13.00
C GLY A 205 0.35 9.33 -12.77
N ARG A 206 -0.56 8.36 -12.77
CA ARG A 206 -1.99 8.58 -12.47
C ARG A 206 -2.28 8.56 -10.98
N THR A 207 -3.46 9.04 -10.63
CA THR A 207 -4.00 8.93 -9.28
C THR A 207 -4.84 7.64 -9.13
N PRO A 208 -5.04 7.11 -7.90
CA PRO A 208 -5.85 5.92 -7.67
C PRO A 208 -7.30 6.01 -8.13
N ASP A 209 -7.92 7.19 -8.05
CA ASP A 209 -9.31 7.42 -8.46
C ASP A 209 -9.47 7.77 -9.95
N GLN A 210 -8.35 8.00 -10.67
CA GLN A 210 -8.41 8.35 -12.08
C GLN A 210 -8.83 7.15 -12.93
N ASP A 211 -9.96 7.29 -13.63
CA ASP A 211 -10.43 6.27 -14.56
C ASP A 211 -9.47 6.18 -15.76
N ARG A 212 -9.16 4.97 -16.16
CA ARG A 212 -8.30 4.70 -17.33
C ARG A 212 -8.93 5.13 -18.64
N SER A 213 -10.24 5.28 -18.67
CA SER A 213 -11.01 5.61 -19.88
C SER A 213 -11.27 7.10 -20.07
N VAL A 214 -11.04 7.93 -19.04
CA VAL A 214 -11.31 9.37 -19.08
C VAL A 214 -10.00 10.15 -19.11
N SER A 215 -9.75 10.84 -20.21
CA SER A 215 -8.69 11.85 -20.29
C SER A 215 -9.24 13.15 -19.71
N GLU A 216 -8.80 13.54 -18.53
CA GLU A 216 -9.11 14.88 -18.02
C GLU A 216 -8.42 15.95 -18.90
N PRO A 217 -9.09 17.08 -19.17
CA PRO A 217 -8.48 18.16 -19.94
C PRO A 217 -7.23 18.69 -19.22
N PHE A 218 -6.14 18.84 -19.95
CA PHE A 218 -4.93 19.46 -19.42
C PHE A 218 -5.22 20.91 -19.02
N ALA A 219 -4.68 21.31 -17.87
CA ALA A 219 -4.68 22.72 -17.51
C ALA A 219 -3.78 23.50 -18.49
N ASP A 220 -4.25 24.65 -18.95
CA ASP A 220 -3.42 25.57 -19.75
C ASP A 220 -2.31 26.15 -18.85
N LEU A 221 -1.07 26.12 -19.35
CA LEU A 221 0.10 26.69 -18.66
C LEU A 221 -0.02 28.21 -18.41
N HIS A 222 -0.88 28.90 -19.16
CA HIS A 222 -1.11 30.33 -19.00
C HIS A 222 -2.37 30.67 -18.17
N SER A 223 -3.18 29.62 -17.84
CA SER A 223 -4.47 29.81 -17.17
C SER A 223 -4.73 28.60 -16.24
N TYR A 224 -4.13 28.60 -15.08
CA TYR A 224 -4.36 27.58 -14.04
C TYR A 224 -4.45 28.23 -12.66
N ARG A 225 -5.05 27.54 -11.73
CA ARG A 225 -5.08 27.93 -10.31
C ARG A 225 -4.55 26.81 -9.42
N TRP A 226 -4.05 27.17 -8.24
CA TRP A 226 -3.61 26.22 -7.25
C TRP A 226 -4.76 25.80 -6.35
N GLN A 227 -4.96 24.49 -6.22
CA GLN A 227 -5.88 23.90 -5.25
C GLN A 227 -5.09 23.39 -4.04
N SER A 228 -5.47 23.85 -2.85
CA SER A 228 -4.86 23.42 -1.59
C SER A 228 -5.49 22.15 -1.05
N HIS A 229 -4.66 21.25 -0.50
CA HIS A 229 -5.06 20.00 0.11
C HIS A 229 -4.41 19.85 1.49
N CYS A 230 -5.01 19.03 2.37
CA CYS A 230 -4.50 18.75 3.71
C CYS A 230 -4.15 20.03 4.49
N ARG A 231 -5.09 20.99 4.49
CA ARG A 231 -4.93 22.31 5.18
C ARG A 231 -3.71 23.10 4.70
N GLY A 232 -3.42 23.03 3.40
CA GLY A 232 -2.32 23.78 2.79
C GLY A 232 -0.97 23.05 2.75
N LEU A 233 -0.88 21.80 3.22
CA LEU A 233 0.35 20.99 3.10
C LEU A 233 0.75 20.71 1.65
N TYR A 234 -0.25 20.56 0.78
CA TYR A 234 -0.07 20.25 -0.63
C TYR A 234 -0.88 21.20 -1.48
N GLN A 235 -0.36 21.50 -2.66
CA GLN A 235 -1.06 22.27 -3.68
C GLN A 235 -0.88 21.57 -5.03
N THR A 236 -1.96 21.46 -5.78
CA THR A 236 -1.95 20.93 -7.14
C THR A 236 -2.52 21.95 -8.13
N PRO A 237 -1.95 22.08 -9.34
CA PRO A 237 -2.52 22.94 -10.36
C PRO A 237 -3.78 22.29 -10.93
N ILE A 238 -4.82 23.10 -11.12
CA ILE A 238 -6.07 22.71 -11.79
C ILE A 238 -6.40 23.74 -12.87
N ALA A 239 -7.19 23.35 -13.85
CA ALA A 239 -7.70 24.28 -14.86
C ALA A 239 -8.46 25.42 -14.18
N ALA A 240 -8.27 26.65 -14.68
CA ALA A 240 -8.91 27.84 -14.16
C ALA A 240 -10.38 27.91 -14.61
#